data_32539fa233a6baf984a93d6be2dc613d
#
_entry.id   32539fa233a6baf984a93d6be2dc613d
#
_cell.length_a   1.000
_cell.length_b   1.000
_cell.length_c   1.000
_cell.angle_alpha   90.00
_cell.angle_beta   90.00
_cell.angle_gamma   90.00
#
_symmetry.space_group_name_H-M   'P 1'
#
loop_
_entity.id
_entity.type
_entity.pdbx_description
1 polymer ?
#
loop_
_entity_poly.entity_id
_entity_poly.type
_entity_poly.pdbx_seq_one_letter_code
_entity_poly.pdbx_strand_id
1 'polypeptide(L)'
;MPIRVLVVWEPMLPTDWSKPSGFVMARISDPRAVQFWDKDHLVAKELQQQLSSSQICCQRNGIIWDVAALYPRDIHWGAAPAFFGGAVLDVAADVRQRLSAMSGSR
;
A
#
# COMPACT_ATOMS: atom_id res chain seq x y z
N MET A 1 19.02 -3.95 -4.40
CA MET A 1 17.95 -4.85 -3.93
C MET A 1 16.76 -4.76 -4.87
N PRO A 2 16.29 -5.88 -5.39
CA PRO A 2 15.10 -5.85 -6.21
C PRO A 2 13.87 -5.55 -5.35
N ILE A 3 13.11 -4.54 -5.78
CA ILE A 3 11.91 -4.09 -5.10
C ILE A 3 10.79 -4.04 -6.13
N ARG A 4 9.61 -4.49 -5.74
CA ARG A 4 8.39 -4.32 -6.53
C ARG A 4 7.40 -3.49 -5.73
N VAL A 5 6.83 -2.48 -6.36
CA VAL A 5 5.86 -1.60 -5.75
C VAL A 5 4.51 -1.82 -6.40
N LEU A 6 3.51 -2.10 -5.60
CA LEU A 6 2.13 -2.23 -6.05
C LEU A 6 1.35 -1.04 -5.51
N VAL A 7 0.86 -0.19 -6.41
CA VAL A 7 0.06 0.97 -6.06
C VAL A 7 -1.39 0.63 -6.32
N VAL A 8 -2.21 0.68 -5.29
CA VAL A 8 -3.63 0.36 -5.39
C VAL A 8 -4.43 1.64 -5.19
N TRP A 9 -5.09 2.07 -6.25
CA TRP A 9 -5.99 3.21 -6.21
C TRP A 9 -7.40 2.73 -5.91
N GLU A 10 -8.10 3.43 -5.01
CA GLU A 10 -9.47 3.08 -4.66
C GLU A 10 -10.33 4.32 -4.49
N PRO A 11 -11.67 4.19 -4.69
CA PRO A 11 -12.57 5.33 -4.52
C PRO A 11 -12.87 5.53 -3.03
N MET A 12 -12.41 6.67 -2.48
CA MET A 12 -12.60 6.99 -1.06
C MET A 12 -13.43 8.24 -0.85
N LEU A 13 -13.41 9.16 -1.80
CA LEU A 13 -14.13 10.43 -1.72
C LEU A 13 -15.26 10.44 -2.73
N PRO A 14 -16.30 11.27 -2.52
CA PRO A 14 -17.39 11.36 -3.50
C PRO A 14 -16.95 11.74 -4.92
N THR A 15 -15.73 12.28 -5.06
CA THR A 15 -15.17 12.66 -6.35
C THR A 15 -14.34 11.55 -7.01
N ASP A 16 -14.17 10.41 -6.34
CA ASP A 16 -13.29 9.33 -6.79
C ASP A 16 -14.04 8.19 -7.48
N TRP A 17 -15.02 8.50 -8.30
CA TRP A 17 -15.89 7.49 -8.92
C TRP A 17 -15.20 6.63 -9.98
N SER A 18 -14.20 7.18 -10.63
CA SER A 18 -13.51 6.52 -11.72
C SER A 18 -12.04 6.37 -11.41
N LYS A 19 -11.39 5.44 -12.09
CA LYS A 19 -9.95 5.24 -11.95
C LYS A 19 -9.21 6.55 -12.23
N PRO A 20 -8.01 6.73 -11.64
CA PRO A 20 -7.19 7.89 -11.92
C PRO A 20 -6.90 8.02 -13.41
N SER A 21 -6.83 9.26 -13.88
CA SER A 21 -6.50 9.53 -15.27
C SER A 21 -5.07 9.08 -15.58
N GLY A 22 -4.78 8.87 -16.86
CA GLY A 22 -3.41 8.57 -17.29
C GLY A 22 -2.41 9.64 -16.88
N PHE A 23 -2.86 10.90 -16.83
CA PHE A 23 -2.01 12.00 -16.37
C PHE A 23 -1.62 11.84 -14.90
N VAL A 24 -2.55 11.46 -14.04
CA VAL A 24 -2.27 11.24 -12.62
C VAL A 24 -1.38 10.01 -12.43
N MET A 25 -1.69 8.92 -13.12
CA MET A 25 -0.92 7.68 -13.00
C MET A 25 0.51 7.85 -13.52
N ALA A 26 0.70 8.71 -14.52
CA ALA A 26 2.03 8.96 -15.09
C ALA A 26 2.99 9.65 -14.12
N ARG A 27 2.50 10.20 -13.01
CA ARG A 27 3.36 10.76 -11.96
C ARG A 27 4.22 9.71 -11.30
N ILE A 28 3.80 8.45 -11.35
CA ILE A 28 4.58 7.32 -10.84
C ILE A 28 5.19 6.64 -12.06
N SER A 29 6.43 7.01 -12.40
CA SER A 29 7.09 6.54 -13.61
C SER A 29 8.13 5.46 -13.34
N ASP A 30 8.36 5.08 -12.09
CA ASP A 30 9.33 4.04 -11.76
C ASP A 30 8.89 2.69 -12.36
N PRO A 31 9.75 2.02 -13.15
CA PRO A 31 9.38 0.75 -13.79
C PRO A 31 9.11 -0.38 -12.80
N ARG A 32 9.50 -0.23 -11.53
CA ARG A 32 9.22 -1.23 -10.49
C ARG A 32 7.79 -1.11 -9.97
N ALA A 33 7.10 -0.03 -10.29
CA ALA A 33 5.75 0.23 -9.79
C ALA A 33 4.71 -0.28 -10.79
N VAL A 34 3.73 -1.02 -10.27
CA VAL A 34 2.54 -1.45 -11.03
C VAL A 34 1.33 -0.85 -10.33
N GLN A 35 0.44 -0.26 -11.10
CA GLN A 35 -0.71 0.45 -10.57
C GLN A 35 -2.01 -0.27 -10.89
N PHE A 36 -2.89 -0.33 -9.91
CA PHE A 36 -4.18 -1.03 -10.00
C PHE A 36 -5.32 -0.09 -9.60
N TRP A 37 -6.49 -0.33 -10.16
CA TRP A 37 -7.72 0.33 -9.76
C TRP A 37 -8.61 -0.68 -9.04
N ASP A 38 -8.85 -0.44 -7.75
CA ASP A 38 -9.63 -1.33 -6.89
C ASP A 38 -10.98 -0.69 -6.57
N LYS A 39 -11.89 -0.79 -7.51
CA LYS A 39 -13.20 -0.14 -7.43
C LYS A 39 -14.01 -0.59 -6.21
N ASP A 40 -13.92 -1.85 -5.85
CA ASP A 40 -14.73 -2.46 -4.80
C ASP A 40 -13.97 -2.65 -3.49
N HIS A 41 -12.79 -2.06 -3.36
CA HIS A 41 -11.96 -2.13 -2.15
C HIS A 41 -11.57 -3.55 -1.75
N LEU A 42 -11.38 -4.43 -2.72
CA LEU A 42 -11.09 -5.84 -2.43
C LEU A 42 -9.73 -6.01 -1.76
N VAL A 43 -8.72 -5.26 -2.22
CA VAL A 43 -7.38 -5.30 -1.64
C VAL A 43 -7.41 -4.73 -0.23
N ALA A 44 -8.08 -3.60 -0.03
CA ALA A 44 -8.19 -2.97 1.29
C ALA A 44 -8.88 -3.90 2.28
N LYS A 45 -9.96 -4.55 1.86
CA LYS A 45 -10.69 -5.47 2.73
C LYS A 45 -9.85 -6.68 3.12
N GLU A 46 -9.12 -7.24 2.17
CA GLU A 46 -8.24 -8.38 2.43
C GLU A 46 -7.11 -8.00 3.38
N LEU A 47 -6.46 -6.85 3.13
CA LEU A 47 -5.39 -6.36 3.99
C LEU A 47 -5.90 -6.13 5.41
N GLN A 48 -7.10 -5.57 5.53
CA GLN A 48 -7.71 -5.29 6.82
C GLN A 48 -7.93 -6.57 7.65
N GLN A 49 -8.23 -7.69 6.99
CA GLN A 49 -8.39 -8.98 7.66
C GLN A 49 -7.07 -9.54 8.17
N GLN A 50 -5.96 -9.16 7.56
CA GLN A 50 -4.62 -9.63 7.95
C GLN A 50 -4.04 -8.85 9.13
N LEU A 51 -4.64 -7.72 9.48
CA LEU A 51 -4.11 -6.82 10.49
C LEU A 51 -4.85 -6.97 11.81
N SER A 52 -4.12 -6.81 12.92
CA SER A 52 -4.76 -6.64 14.22
C SER A 52 -5.38 -5.24 14.29
N SER A 53 -6.41 -5.06 15.12
CA SER A 53 -7.08 -3.77 15.25
C SER A 53 -6.14 -2.66 15.69
N SER A 54 -5.09 -2.99 16.43
CA SER A 54 -4.10 -2.01 16.89
C SER A 54 -3.21 -1.48 15.77
N GLN A 55 -3.13 -2.18 14.64
CA GLN A 55 -2.33 -1.76 13.50
C GLN A 55 -3.07 -0.85 12.53
N ILE A 56 -4.38 -0.78 12.65
CA ILE A 56 -5.21 -0.03 11.71
C ILE A 56 -5.27 1.43 12.14
N CYS A 57 -4.59 2.30 11.38
CA CYS A 57 -4.51 3.72 11.70
C CYS A 57 -5.51 4.56 10.90
N CYS A 58 -5.72 4.16 9.66
CA CYS A 58 -6.31 5.08 8.69
C CYS A 58 -7.52 4.42 8.04
N GLN A 59 -8.70 4.86 8.44
CA GLN A 59 -9.95 4.33 7.93
C GLN A 59 -10.92 5.45 7.60
N ARG A 60 -11.73 5.22 6.57
CA ARG A 60 -12.86 6.07 6.22
C ARG A 60 -14.01 5.14 5.84
N ASN A 61 -15.14 5.27 6.54
CA ASN A 61 -16.31 4.42 6.35
C ASN A 61 -15.96 2.92 6.43
N GLY A 62 -15.07 2.57 7.36
CA GLY A 62 -14.67 1.19 7.57
C GLY A 62 -13.66 0.64 6.58
N ILE A 63 -13.18 1.47 5.65
CA ILE A 63 -12.20 1.05 4.64
C ILE A 63 -10.86 1.73 4.93
N ILE A 64 -9.78 0.94 4.97
CA ILE A 64 -8.43 1.49 5.15
C ILE A 64 -7.97 2.17 3.86
N TRP A 65 -7.24 3.26 4.01
CA TRP A 65 -6.70 4.02 2.89
C TRP A 65 -5.47 4.82 3.33
N ASP A 66 -4.72 5.32 2.36
CA ASP A 66 -3.51 6.13 2.58
C ASP A 66 -2.53 5.42 3.51
N VAL A 67 -2.26 4.17 3.20
CA VAL A 67 -1.40 3.30 4.00
C VAL A 67 -0.31 2.69 3.14
N ALA A 68 0.78 2.28 3.80
CA ALA A 68 1.85 1.52 3.19
C ALA A 68 1.99 0.19 3.93
N ALA A 69 2.18 -0.87 3.18
CA ALA A 69 2.43 -2.19 3.73
C ALA A 69 3.72 -2.74 3.10
N LEU A 70 4.60 -3.28 3.91
CA LEU A 70 5.87 -3.81 3.47
C LEU A 70 5.90 -5.32 3.71
N TYR A 71 6.21 -6.07 2.65
CA TYR A 71 6.27 -7.52 2.71
C TYR A 71 7.69 -8.01 2.44
N PRO A 72 8.15 -9.04 3.19
CA PRO A 72 9.42 -9.67 2.86
C PRO A 72 9.35 -10.39 1.52
N ARG A 73 10.53 -10.76 1.01
CA ARG A 73 10.63 -11.57 -0.20
C ARG A 73 9.90 -12.91 -0.01
N ASP A 74 9.30 -13.39 -1.09
CA ASP A 74 8.70 -14.73 -1.17
C ASP A 74 7.49 -14.93 -0.24
N ILE A 75 6.86 -13.84 0.18
CA ILE A 75 5.61 -13.89 0.91
C ILE A 75 4.45 -13.92 -0.09
N HIS A 76 3.50 -14.80 0.15
CA HIS A 76 2.28 -14.87 -0.64
C HIS A 76 1.23 -13.91 -0.09
N TRP A 77 0.38 -13.41 -0.97
CA TRP A 77 -0.78 -12.61 -0.58
C TRP A 77 -1.65 -13.42 0.37
N GLY A 78 -2.07 -12.80 1.45
CA GLY A 78 -2.79 -13.47 2.53
C GLY A 78 -2.02 -13.52 3.82
N ALA A 79 -0.69 -13.39 3.76
CA ALA A 79 0.13 -13.27 4.95
C ALA A 79 0.17 -11.83 5.43
N ALA A 80 0.33 -11.63 6.74
CA ALA A 80 0.42 -10.28 7.30
C ALA A 80 1.71 -9.59 6.85
N PRO A 81 1.68 -8.25 6.64
CA PRO A 81 2.88 -7.51 6.28
C PRO A 81 3.88 -7.46 7.43
N ALA A 82 5.16 -7.29 7.09
CA ALA A 82 6.22 -7.08 8.07
C ALA A 82 6.13 -5.68 8.68
N PHE A 83 5.61 -4.73 7.94
CA PHE A 83 5.37 -3.37 8.40
C PHE A 83 4.08 -2.85 7.78
N PHE A 84 3.32 -2.10 8.55
CA PHE A 84 2.12 -1.43 8.09
C PHE A 84 1.99 -0.09 8.81
N GLY A 85 1.63 0.93 8.09
CA GLY A 85 1.39 2.25 8.68
C GLY A 85 0.80 3.23 7.68
N GLY A 86 0.39 4.35 8.19
CA GLY A 86 -0.18 5.47 7.43
C GLY A 86 -0.23 6.72 8.32
N ALA A 87 -0.58 7.88 7.82
CA ALA A 87 -0.68 8.12 6.37
C ALA A 87 0.67 7.91 5.68
N VAL A 88 0.65 7.69 4.36
CA VAL A 88 1.87 7.34 3.62
C VAL A 88 3.00 8.36 3.84
N LEU A 89 2.71 9.65 3.81
CA LEU A 89 3.73 10.68 4.03
C LEU A 89 4.34 10.61 5.43
N ASP A 90 3.56 10.18 6.42
CA ASP A 90 4.02 10.09 7.80
C ASP A 90 4.96 8.90 8.03
N VAL A 91 4.83 7.85 7.24
CA VAL A 91 5.60 6.62 7.42
C VAL A 91 6.67 6.42 6.35
N ALA A 92 6.84 7.36 5.43
CA ALA A 92 7.79 7.21 4.32
C ALA A 92 9.23 6.98 4.82
N ALA A 93 9.64 7.69 5.88
CA ALA A 93 10.98 7.52 6.45
C ALA A 93 11.15 6.13 7.06
N ASP A 94 10.12 5.63 7.75
CA ASP A 94 10.15 4.30 8.36
C ASP A 94 10.23 3.21 7.29
N VAL A 95 9.48 3.35 6.22
CA VAL A 95 9.52 2.40 5.10
C VAL A 95 10.92 2.38 4.49
N ARG A 96 11.51 3.54 4.27
CA ARG A 96 12.87 3.65 3.72
C ARG A 96 13.88 2.95 4.62
N GLN A 97 13.80 3.19 5.93
CA GLN A 97 14.70 2.59 6.89
C GLN A 97 14.58 1.06 6.90
N ARG A 98 13.37 0.56 6.87
CA ARG A 98 13.12 -0.89 6.86
C ARG A 98 13.59 -1.55 5.57
N LEU A 99 13.40 -0.88 4.43
CA LEU A 99 13.92 -1.37 3.15
C LEU A 99 15.44 -1.43 3.17
N SER A 100 16.10 -0.43 3.75
CA SER A 100 17.56 -0.42 3.87
C SER A 100 18.05 -1.58 4.74
N ALA A 101 17.36 -1.84 5.86
CA ALA A 101 17.70 -2.95 6.75
C ALA A 101 17.53 -4.30 6.04
N MET A 102 16.46 -4.47 5.27
CA MET A 102 16.24 -5.70 4.51
C MET A 102 17.29 -5.88 3.42
N SER A 103 17.73 -4.80 2.80
CA SER A 103 18.78 -4.83 1.80
C SER A 103 20.12 -5.24 2.40
N GLY A 104 20.40 -4.85 3.64
CA GLY A 104 21.64 -5.16 4.32
C GLY A 104 21.67 -6.53 5.01
N SER A 105 20.55 -7.23 5.06
CA SER A 105 20.43 -8.48 5.83
C SER A 105 20.58 -9.75 4.98
N ARG A 106 21.38 -9.69 3.98
CA ARG A 106 21.65 -10.86 3.12
C ARG A 106 22.47 -11.91 3.82
#